data_e410e66116a9b75871efbe962ba66c49
#
_entry.id   e410e66116a9b75871efbe962ba66c49
#
_cell.length_a   1.000
_cell.length_b   1.000
_cell.length_c   1.000
_cell.angle_alpha   90.00
_cell.angle_beta   90.00
_cell.angle_gamma   90.00
#
_symmetry.space_group_name_H-M   'P 1'
#
loop_
_entity.id
_entity.type
_entity.pdbx_description
1 polymer ?
#
loop_
_entity_poly.entity_id
_entity_poly.type
_entity_poly.pdbx_seq_one_letter_code
_entity_poly.pdbx_strand_id
1 'polypeptide(L)'
;MPQVVSMINWKGGVGKTTMTLHLAAGLATRHNKRVLLIDLDAQCNLSFLAIGASSYITHAYNKNGPTLKNVFDNYFAHAPTIAANIILQKQVRARAGKIYTQVGIILSHQELTLLDMKLAREKRSGRDHREETKFEIEKLSVIKAIIDEVASDYDYVLLDCPPNVNLVTQNAFFASDYYVVPAIPDFLSTVGISLIKKYMDQFNSDYTSMWSYAGLPGTYVDTKFGGIVFNMVDEYGGGPKDGHRQMIQSTISQQGKSSVFANYVTDGDGISAAAQMNLPVFAYSDLPRAHQNAEKQANYMGQVVDEFVTRII
;
A
#
# COMPACT_ATOMS: atom_id res chain seq x y z
N MET A 1 0.33 17.92 5.31
CA MET A 1 0.46 16.51 5.71
C MET A 1 0.48 15.67 4.45
N PRO A 2 1.16 14.51 4.42
CA PRO A 2 1.16 13.62 3.26
C PRO A 2 -0.25 13.06 3.01
N GLN A 3 -0.53 12.63 1.79
CA GLN A 3 -1.69 11.80 1.49
C GLN A 3 -1.32 10.35 1.79
N VAL A 4 -2.01 9.72 2.72
CA VAL A 4 -1.77 8.33 3.12
C VAL A 4 -2.75 7.42 2.41
N VAL A 5 -2.24 6.42 1.68
CA VAL A 5 -3.07 5.56 0.81
C VAL A 5 -2.76 4.09 1.04
N SER A 6 -3.78 3.33 1.43
CA SER A 6 -3.72 1.88 1.51
C SER A 6 -4.06 1.23 0.18
N MET A 7 -3.19 0.33 -0.28
CA MET A 7 -3.42 -0.53 -1.45
C MET A 7 -3.99 -1.87 -0.97
N ILE A 8 -5.28 -2.11 -1.15
CA ILE A 8 -5.98 -3.26 -0.57
C ILE A 8 -6.78 -4.06 -1.60
N ASN A 9 -6.69 -5.36 -1.56
CA ASN A 9 -7.65 -6.30 -2.12
C ASN A 9 -7.49 -7.65 -1.40
N TRP A 10 -8.58 -8.28 -1.03
CA TRP A 10 -8.56 -9.58 -0.35
C TRP A 10 -8.17 -10.73 -1.28
N LYS A 11 -8.29 -10.53 -2.59
CA LYS A 11 -7.78 -11.48 -3.56
C LYS A 11 -6.24 -11.36 -3.67
N GLY A 12 -5.55 -12.48 -3.56
CA GLY A 12 -4.12 -12.58 -3.84
C GLY A 12 -3.84 -12.46 -5.35
N GLY A 13 -2.64 -12.01 -5.71
CA GLY A 13 -2.19 -12.01 -7.11
C GLY A 13 -2.78 -10.91 -8.02
N VAL A 14 -3.53 -9.95 -7.48
CA VAL A 14 -4.09 -8.84 -8.28
C VAL A 14 -3.10 -7.70 -8.55
N GLY A 15 -1.87 -7.82 -8.06
CA GLY A 15 -0.81 -6.84 -8.30
C GLY A 15 -0.79 -5.66 -7.34
N LYS A 16 -1.29 -5.78 -6.10
CA LYS A 16 -1.19 -4.74 -5.05
C LYS A 16 0.23 -4.22 -4.90
N THR A 17 1.15 -5.09 -4.52
CA THR A 17 2.56 -4.79 -4.31
C THR A 17 3.23 -4.17 -5.54
N THR A 18 2.96 -4.74 -6.72
CA THR A 18 3.44 -4.21 -7.99
C THR A 18 2.94 -2.79 -8.23
N MET A 19 1.65 -2.56 -8.04
CA MET A 19 1.04 -1.23 -8.19
C MET A 19 1.64 -0.24 -7.18
N THR A 20 1.80 -0.63 -5.92
CA THR A 20 2.38 0.21 -4.85
C THR A 20 3.79 0.70 -5.22
N LEU A 21 4.66 -0.22 -5.65
CA LEU A 21 6.02 0.14 -6.07
C LEU A 21 6.03 1.07 -7.29
N HIS A 22 5.20 0.76 -8.30
CA HIS A 22 5.16 1.54 -9.54
C HIS A 22 4.52 2.91 -9.34
N LEU A 23 3.50 3.03 -8.49
CA LEU A 23 2.95 4.33 -8.08
C LEU A 23 4.02 5.19 -7.42
N ALA A 24 4.80 4.64 -6.47
CA ALA A 24 5.87 5.38 -5.81
C ALA A 24 6.94 5.85 -6.81
N ALA A 25 7.37 4.96 -7.70
CA ALA A 25 8.36 5.29 -8.73
C ALA A 25 7.84 6.37 -9.70
N GLY A 26 6.59 6.24 -10.13
CA GLY A 26 5.95 7.21 -11.02
C GLY A 26 5.70 8.56 -10.36
N LEU A 27 5.23 8.60 -9.12
CA LEU A 27 5.07 9.82 -8.34
C LEU A 27 6.42 10.56 -8.19
N ALA A 28 7.49 9.84 -7.90
CA ALA A 28 8.82 10.41 -7.77
C ALA A 28 9.36 10.94 -9.11
N THR A 29 9.23 10.19 -10.21
CA THR A 29 9.86 10.53 -11.50
C THR A 29 9.04 11.50 -12.34
N ARG A 30 7.70 11.36 -12.36
CA ARG A 30 6.81 12.15 -13.20
C ARG A 30 6.30 13.41 -12.51
N HIS A 31 6.10 13.34 -11.19
CA HIS A 31 5.48 14.42 -10.40
C HIS A 31 6.41 15.01 -9.35
N ASN A 32 7.68 14.57 -9.30
CA ASN A 32 8.69 15.06 -8.34
C ASN A 32 8.21 14.99 -6.88
N LYS A 33 7.44 13.95 -6.52
CA LYS A 33 6.88 13.77 -5.18
C LYS A 33 7.81 12.95 -4.29
N ARG A 34 7.83 13.28 -3.01
CA ARG A 34 8.52 12.51 -1.97
C ARG A 34 7.55 11.45 -1.46
N VAL A 35 7.95 10.18 -1.51
CA VAL A 35 7.06 9.05 -1.21
C VAL A 35 7.68 8.15 -0.16
N LEU A 36 6.90 7.79 0.86
CA LEU A 36 7.21 6.73 1.80
C LEU A 36 6.42 5.47 1.43
N LEU A 37 7.13 4.38 1.25
CA LEU A 37 6.56 3.04 1.13
C LEU A 37 6.56 2.35 2.50
N ILE A 38 5.46 1.69 2.86
CA ILE A 38 5.40 0.84 4.06
C ILE A 38 4.87 -0.53 3.64
N ASP A 39 5.69 -1.56 3.79
CA ASP A 39 5.35 -2.94 3.48
C ASP A 39 4.74 -3.62 4.72
N LEU A 40 3.43 -3.90 4.69
CA LEU A 40 2.69 -4.53 5.78
C LEU A 40 2.44 -6.03 5.55
N ASP A 41 2.86 -6.57 4.41
CA ASP A 41 2.68 -7.99 4.13
C ASP A 41 3.87 -8.80 4.69
N ALA A 42 3.59 -9.78 5.56
CA ALA A 42 4.60 -10.71 6.08
C ALA A 42 5.32 -11.51 4.99
N GLN A 43 4.81 -11.53 3.75
CA GLN A 43 5.52 -12.09 2.59
C GLN A 43 6.68 -11.22 2.12
N CYS A 44 6.79 -9.96 2.58
CA CYS A 44 7.88 -9.01 2.29
C CYS A 44 8.09 -8.74 0.79
N ASN A 45 7.07 -8.91 -0.04
CA ASN A 45 7.20 -8.80 -1.50
C ASN A 45 7.59 -7.39 -1.95
N LEU A 46 7.00 -6.35 -1.35
CA LEU A 46 7.38 -4.97 -1.65
C LEU A 46 8.83 -4.70 -1.25
N SER A 47 9.24 -5.20 -0.09
CA SER A 47 10.62 -5.08 0.41
C SER A 47 11.61 -5.72 -0.56
N PHE A 48 11.31 -6.92 -1.06
CA PHE A 48 12.17 -7.61 -2.03
C PHE A 48 12.25 -6.86 -3.37
N LEU A 49 11.12 -6.39 -3.88
CA LEU A 49 11.07 -5.67 -5.14
C LEU A 49 11.80 -4.31 -5.05
N ALA A 50 11.68 -3.62 -3.92
CA ALA A 50 12.24 -2.28 -3.74
C ALA A 50 13.76 -2.26 -3.61
N ILE A 51 14.35 -3.16 -2.79
CA ILE A 51 15.79 -3.14 -2.49
C ILE A 51 16.53 -4.39 -2.97
N GLY A 52 15.83 -5.40 -3.42
CA GLY A 52 16.36 -6.70 -3.83
C GLY A 52 16.48 -7.69 -2.67
N ALA A 53 16.15 -8.95 -2.92
CA ALA A 53 16.09 -10.01 -1.90
C ALA A 53 17.42 -10.17 -1.12
N SER A 54 18.56 -10.13 -1.80
CA SER A 54 19.88 -10.24 -1.15
C SER A 54 20.16 -9.07 -0.20
N SER A 55 19.81 -7.84 -0.59
CA SER A 55 19.95 -6.65 0.26
C SER A 55 19.03 -6.72 1.46
N TYR A 56 17.80 -7.19 1.25
CA TYR A 56 16.82 -7.38 2.33
C TYR A 56 17.33 -8.41 3.35
N ILE A 57 17.79 -9.60 2.91
CA ILE A 57 18.34 -10.62 3.82
C ILE A 57 19.51 -10.08 4.61
N THR A 58 20.42 -9.38 3.93
CA THR A 58 21.57 -8.75 4.60
C THR A 58 21.13 -7.74 5.66
N HIS A 59 20.13 -6.90 5.35
CA HIS A 59 19.63 -5.90 6.28
C HIS A 59 18.87 -6.53 7.44
N ALA A 60 17.83 -7.30 7.16
CA ALA A 60 16.88 -7.75 8.18
C ALA A 60 17.43 -8.88 9.06
N TYR A 61 18.23 -9.80 8.49
CA TYR A 61 18.69 -10.99 9.22
C TYR A 61 20.17 -10.96 9.58
N ASN A 62 21.07 -10.55 8.65
CA ASN A 62 22.49 -10.61 8.96
C ASN A 62 22.96 -9.44 9.82
N LYS A 63 22.33 -8.26 9.67
CA LYS A 63 22.67 -7.04 10.41
C LYS A 63 21.65 -6.68 11.48
N ASN A 64 20.56 -7.44 11.61
CA ASN A 64 19.44 -7.12 12.48
C ASN A 64 18.96 -5.66 12.31
N GLY A 65 18.95 -5.19 11.07
CA GLY A 65 18.51 -3.85 10.74
C GLY A 65 17.01 -3.67 11.00
N PRO A 66 16.57 -2.46 11.30
CA PRO A 66 15.20 -2.21 11.69
C PRO A 66 14.22 -2.43 10.53
N THR A 67 13.08 -3.00 10.88
CA THR A 67 11.95 -3.29 9.99
C THR A 67 10.65 -2.88 10.68
N LEU A 68 9.51 -3.04 10.03
CA LEU A 68 8.20 -2.82 10.64
C LEU A 68 7.97 -3.67 11.91
N LYS A 69 8.63 -4.84 12.01
CA LYS A 69 8.62 -5.64 13.25
C LYS A 69 9.05 -4.81 14.46
N ASN A 70 10.11 -4.02 14.34
CA ASN A 70 10.63 -3.22 15.45
C ASN A 70 9.65 -2.14 15.93
N VAL A 71 8.79 -1.63 15.03
CA VAL A 71 7.72 -0.69 15.40
C VAL A 71 6.75 -1.34 16.38
N PHE A 72 6.27 -2.54 16.05
CA PHE A 72 5.34 -3.29 16.92
C PHE A 72 6.02 -3.84 18.18
N ASP A 73 7.28 -4.28 18.09
CA ASP A 73 8.04 -4.71 19.27
C ASP A 73 8.19 -3.56 20.28
N ASN A 74 8.49 -2.35 19.79
CA ASN A 74 8.56 -1.16 20.62
C ASN A 74 7.20 -0.81 21.26
N TYR A 75 6.10 -0.92 20.49
CA TYR A 75 4.76 -0.76 21.02
C TYR A 75 4.51 -1.71 22.20
N PHE A 76 4.82 -3.00 22.08
CA PHE A 76 4.67 -3.98 23.16
C PHE A 76 5.59 -3.73 24.36
N ALA A 77 6.77 -3.18 24.11
CA ALA A 77 7.74 -2.82 25.13
C ALA A 77 7.45 -1.46 25.79
N HIS A 78 6.41 -0.75 25.36
CA HIS A 78 6.13 0.65 25.73
C HIS A 78 7.34 1.57 25.51
N ALA A 79 8.14 1.26 24.50
CA ALA A 79 9.33 2.01 24.13
C ALA A 79 9.01 2.97 22.97
N PRO A 80 9.64 4.16 22.91
CA PRO A 80 9.47 5.06 21.80
C PRO A 80 10.03 4.45 20.52
N THR A 81 9.36 4.68 19.42
CA THR A 81 9.87 4.38 18.08
C THR A 81 10.23 5.70 17.41
N ILE A 82 11.44 5.81 16.88
CA ILE A 82 11.89 6.96 16.12
C ILE A 82 11.79 6.58 14.63
N ALA A 83 10.86 7.19 13.91
CA ALA A 83 10.57 6.87 12.51
C ALA A 83 11.81 6.96 11.62
N ALA A 84 12.65 7.97 11.80
CA ALA A 84 13.87 8.16 11.04
C ALA A 84 14.86 6.97 11.14
N ASN A 85 14.82 6.21 12.24
CA ASN A 85 15.70 5.06 12.43
C ASN A 85 15.23 3.80 11.70
N ILE A 86 13.96 3.77 11.26
CA ILE A 86 13.34 2.60 10.63
C ILE A 86 13.23 2.78 9.11
N ILE A 87 13.20 4.03 8.65
CA ILE A 87 13.02 4.34 7.24
C ILE A 87 14.35 4.21 6.51
N LEU A 88 14.41 3.31 5.54
CA LEU A 88 15.53 3.22 4.62
C LEU A 88 15.38 4.27 3.53
N GLN A 89 16.24 5.29 3.58
CA GLN A 89 16.33 6.31 2.56
C GLN A 89 17.27 5.88 1.43
N LYS A 90 16.97 6.30 0.20
CA LYS A 90 17.85 6.10 -0.95
C LYS A 90 18.27 4.64 -1.17
N GLN A 91 17.36 3.70 -0.99
CA GLN A 91 17.60 2.28 -1.20
C GLN A 91 16.71 1.68 -2.29
N VAL A 92 15.59 2.33 -2.63
CA VAL A 92 14.71 1.84 -3.69
C VAL A 92 15.40 1.99 -5.04
N ARG A 93 15.56 0.86 -5.73
CA ARG A 93 16.33 0.78 -6.95
C ARG A 93 15.65 1.53 -8.10
N ALA A 94 16.45 2.35 -8.76
CA ALA A 94 16.17 2.98 -10.04
C ALA A 94 17.12 2.39 -11.10
N ARG A 95 17.17 3.01 -12.27
CA ARG A 95 18.00 2.58 -13.41
C ARG A 95 19.47 2.27 -13.04
N ALA A 96 20.03 1.14 -13.54
CA ALA A 96 21.47 0.85 -13.66
C ALA A 96 22.37 1.41 -12.53
N GLY A 97 22.18 0.92 -11.30
CA GLY A 97 22.97 1.36 -10.13
C GLY A 97 22.53 2.70 -9.54
N LYS A 98 21.50 3.36 -10.07
CA LYS A 98 20.87 4.53 -9.49
C LYS A 98 19.74 4.12 -8.55
N ILE A 99 19.35 5.03 -7.66
CA ILE A 99 18.28 4.88 -6.68
C ILE A 99 17.31 6.05 -6.81
N TYR A 100 16.07 5.83 -6.38
CA TYR A 100 15.09 6.91 -6.21
C TYR A 100 15.43 7.67 -4.93
N THR A 101 15.94 8.88 -5.05
CA THR A 101 16.34 9.71 -3.89
C THR A 101 15.15 10.25 -3.11
N GLN A 102 13.97 10.27 -3.73
CA GLN A 102 12.72 10.80 -3.18
C GLN A 102 11.84 9.69 -2.57
N VAL A 103 12.28 8.42 -2.63
CA VAL A 103 11.50 7.30 -2.12
C VAL A 103 12.21 6.68 -0.93
N GLY A 104 11.54 6.74 0.23
CA GLY A 104 11.88 6.00 1.44
C GLY A 104 11.05 4.73 1.56
N ILE A 105 11.51 3.76 2.34
CA ILE A 105 10.78 2.52 2.61
C ILE A 105 10.96 2.05 4.05
N ILE A 106 9.87 1.62 4.68
CA ILE A 106 9.88 0.77 5.87
C ILE A 106 9.67 -0.68 5.39
N LEU A 107 10.67 -1.51 5.64
CA LEU A 107 10.65 -2.91 5.22
C LEU A 107 9.73 -3.74 6.11
N SER A 108 9.07 -4.72 5.53
CA SER A 108 8.31 -5.74 6.26
C SER A 108 9.23 -6.75 6.95
N HIS A 109 8.61 -7.66 7.73
CA HIS A 109 9.29 -8.81 8.34
C HIS A 109 8.33 -10.00 8.41
N GLN A 110 8.84 -11.22 8.20
CA GLN A 110 8.02 -12.44 8.23
C GLN A 110 7.29 -12.67 9.57
N GLU A 111 7.86 -12.19 10.66
CA GLU A 111 7.24 -12.28 11.98
C GLU A 111 6.02 -11.37 12.18
N LEU A 112 5.64 -10.51 11.21
CA LEU A 112 4.41 -9.73 11.30
C LEU A 112 3.17 -10.61 11.49
N THR A 113 3.16 -11.83 10.97
CA THR A 113 2.07 -12.79 11.24
C THR A 113 1.95 -13.13 12.73
N LEU A 114 3.08 -13.33 13.41
CA LEU A 114 3.10 -13.62 14.85
C LEU A 114 2.74 -12.38 15.68
N LEU A 115 3.18 -11.22 15.23
CA LEU A 115 2.84 -9.93 15.85
C LEU A 115 1.36 -9.62 15.75
N ASP A 116 0.72 -9.94 14.63
CA ASP A 116 -0.73 -9.82 14.44
C ASP A 116 -1.50 -10.67 15.48
N MET A 117 -1.08 -11.92 15.67
CA MET A 117 -1.63 -12.79 16.71
C MET A 117 -1.38 -12.25 18.13
N LYS A 118 -0.22 -11.65 18.37
CA LYS A 118 0.12 -11.02 19.64
C LYS A 118 -0.75 -9.80 19.90
N LEU A 119 -0.92 -8.93 18.90
CA LEU A 119 -1.82 -7.77 18.97
C LEU A 119 -3.26 -8.19 19.29
N ALA A 120 -3.76 -9.26 18.64
CA ALA A 120 -5.11 -9.75 18.87
C ALA A 120 -5.34 -10.28 20.31
N ARG A 121 -4.28 -10.79 20.94
CA ARG A 121 -4.33 -11.30 22.32
C ARG A 121 -4.05 -10.24 23.37
N GLU A 122 -3.45 -9.13 22.97
CA GLU A 122 -3.13 -8.06 23.91
C GLU A 122 -4.40 -7.42 24.44
N LYS A 123 -4.53 -7.40 25.76
CA LYS A 123 -5.59 -6.66 26.46
C LYS A 123 -4.94 -5.87 27.59
N ARG A 124 -5.22 -4.59 27.62
CA ARG A 124 -4.83 -3.71 28.73
C ARG A 124 -6.06 -3.40 29.56
N SER A 125 -6.00 -3.69 30.86
CA SER A 125 -7.06 -3.34 31.78
C SER A 125 -6.98 -1.86 32.11
N GLY A 126 -8.05 -1.14 31.85
CA GLY A 126 -8.21 0.26 32.23
C GLY A 126 -8.93 0.39 33.57
N ARG A 127 -8.99 1.60 34.11
CA ARG A 127 -9.79 1.94 35.30
C ARG A 127 -11.30 1.84 35.01
N ASP A 128 -11.66 2.05 33.77
CA ASP A 128 -13.00 1.95 33.23
C ASP A 128 -12.97 1.57 31.75
N HIS A 129 -14.13 1.28 31.16
CA HIS A 129 -14.27 0.92 29.74
C HIS A 129 -13.83 2.03 28.78
N ARG A 130 -13.85 3.29 29.22
CA ARG A 130 -13.36 4.40 28.38
C ARG A 130 -11.85 4.34 28.24
N GLU A 131 -11.11 4.03 29.30
CA GLU A 131 -9.67 3.86 29.27
C GLU A 131 -9.27 2.59 28.47
N GLU A 132 -10.02 1.50 28.62
CA GLU A 132 -9.84 0.30 27.80
C GLU A 132 -10.02 0.59 26.31
N THR A 133 -11.02 1.39 25.95
CA THR A 133 -11.24 1.82 24.54
C THR A 133 -10.08 2.67 24.02
N LYS A 134 -9.47 3.52 24.85
CA LYS A 134 -8.25 4.25 24.46
C LYS A 134 -7.11 3.31 24.12
N PHE A 135 -6.90 2.26 24.89
CA PHE A 135 -5.86 1.27 24.62
C PHE A 135 -6.11 0.51 23.31
N GLU A 136 -7.37 0.22 22.96
CA GLU A 136 -7.69 -0.37 21.67
C GLU A 136 -7.40 0.59 20.51
N ILE A 137 -7.68 1.90 20.67
CA ILE A 137 -7.33 2.92 19.67
C ILE A 137 -5.80 3.06 19.54
N GLU A 138 -5.07 3.09 20.66
CA GLU A 138 -3.61 3.12 20.64
C GLU A 138 -3.01 1.96 19.87
N LYS A 139 -3.53 0.74 20.06
CA LYS A 139 -3.14 -0.47 19.35
C LYS A 139 -3.25 -0.33 17.82
N LEU A 140 -4.23 0.41 17.35
CA LEU A 140 -4.49 0.62 15.93
C LEU A 140 -3.83 1.86 15.34
N SER A 141 -3.32 2.74 16.20
CA SER A 141 -2.65 3.97 15.79
C SER A 141 -1.13 3.85 15.68
N VAL A 142 -0.57 2.65 15.81
CA VAL A 142 0.89 2.43 15.80
C VAL A 142 1.54 2.90 14.50
N ILE A 143 0.96 2.55 13.34
CA ILE A 143 1.45 3.00 12.03
C ILE A 143 1.22 4.49 11.84
N LYS A 144 0.06 5.00 12.27
CA LYS A 144 -0.24 6.43 12.20
C LYS A 144 0.79 7.27 12.96
N ALA A 145 1.19 6.86 14.16
CA ALA A 145 2.17 7.58 14.96
C ALA A 145 3.52 7.73 14.21
N ILE A 146 3.96 6.68 13.52
CA ILE A 146 5.18 6.72 12.69
C ILE A 146 5.02 7.68 11.51
N ILE A 147 3.87 7.66 10.85
CA ILE A 147 3.60 8.55 9.70
C ILE A 147 3.54 10.01 10.17
N ASP A 148 2.88 10.29 11.29
CA ASP A 148 2.75 11.64 11.84
C ASP A 148 4.11 12.25 12.20
N GLU A 149 5.07 11.44 12.69
CA GLU A 149 6.43 11.90 13.02
C GLU A 149 7.20 12.41 11.78
N VAL A 150 6.96 11.80 10.61
CA VAL A 150 7.66 12.15 9.35
C VAL A 150 6.77 12.85 8.34
N ALA A 151 5.63 13.36 8.78
CA ALA A 151 4.62 13.93 7.88
C ALA A 151 5.11 15.12 7.04
N SER A 152 6.12 15.90 7.52
CA SER A 152 6.71 16.99 6.76
C SER A 152 7.68 16.54 5.65
N ASP A 153 8.15 15.30 5.70
CA ASP A 153 9.21 14.81 4.83
C ASP A 153 8.68 14.18 3.54
N TYR A 154 7.39 13.86 3.51
CA TYR A 154 6.75 13.16 2.40
C TYR A 154 5.49 13.87 1.90
N ASP A 155 5.21 13.69 0.61
CA ASP A 155 3.99 14.16 -0.03
C ASP A 155 2.93 13.04 -0.11
N TYR A 156 3.40 11.79 -0.19
CA TYR A 156 2.56 10.58 -0.17
C TYR A 156 3.16 9.49 0.72
N VAL A 157 2.29 8.74 1.38
CA VAL A 157 2.63 7.46 2.04
C VAL A 157 1.78 6.36 1.43
N LEU A 158 2.42 5.35 0.84
CA LEU A 158 1.74 4.21 0.22
C LEU A 158 1.93 2.96 1.08
N LEU A 159 0.83 2.39 1.53
CA LEU A 159 0.77 1.22 2.41
C LEU A 159 0.42 -0.02 1.57
N ASP A 160 1.36 -0.97 1.44
CA ASP A 160 1.11 -2.25 0.77
C ASP A 160 0.50 -3.23 1.75
N CYS A 161 -0.80 -3.48 1.62
CA CYS A 161 -1.56 -4.29 2.55
C CYS A 161 -1.63 -5.77 2.12
N PRO A 162 -1.51 -6.73 3.07
CA PRO A 162 -1.75 -8.14 2.79
C PRO A 162 -3.22 -8.38 2.41
N PRO A 163 -3.56 -9.54 1.82
CA PRO A 163 -4.93 -9.88 1.41
C PRO A 163 -5.80 -10.35 2.60
N ASN A 164 -5.78 -9.61 3.69
CA ASN A 164 -6.54 -9.89 4.90
C ASN A 164 -6.96 -8.59 5.61
N VAL A 165 -7.67 -8.70 6.72
CA VAL A 165 -8.12 -7.57 7.56
C VAL A 165 -7.67 -7.73 9.02
N ASN A 166 -6.51 -8.34 9.23
CA ASN A 166 -5.91 -8.47 10.53
C ASN A 166 -5.50 -7.11 11.12
N LEU A 167 -5.06 -7.07 12.38
CA LEU A 167 -4.81 -5.82 13.09
C LEU A 167 -3.68 -4.97 12.48
N VAL A 168 -2.68 -5.61 11.86
CA VAL A 168 -1.65 -4.88 11.08
C VAL A 168 -2.28 -4.16 9.89
N THR A 169 -3.21 -4.81 9.17
CA THR A 169 -3.96 -4.17 8.07
C THR A 169 -4.92 -3.10 8.58
N GLN A 170 -5.58 -3.33 9.72
CA GLN A 170 -6.43 -2.31 10.36
C GLN A 170 -5.64 -1.07 10.79
N ASN A 171 -4.37 -1.23 11.22
CA ASN A 171 -3.46 -0.11 11.45
C ASN A 171 -3.23 0.73 10.18
N ALA A 172 -3.13 0.07 9.02
CA ALA A 172 -3.02 0.79 7.75
C ALA A 172 -4.28 1.59 7.45
N PHE A 173 -5.47 1.00 7.63
CA PHE A 173 -6.73 1.70 7.41
C PHE A 173 -6.89 2.88 8.35
N PHE A 174 -6.59 2.69 9.62
CA PHE A 174 -6.65 3.75 10.62
C PHE A 174 -5.73 4.94 10.30
N ALA A 175 -4.60 4.69 9.66
CA ALA A 175 -3.62 5.71 9.27
C ALA A 175 -3.94 6.38 7.93
N SER A 176 -4.86 5.82 7.12
CA SER A 176 -5.05 6.23 5.72
C SER A 176 -6.10 7.30 5.53
N ASP A 177 -5.83 8.24 4.62
CA ASP A 177 -6.82 9.17 4.08
C ASP A 177 -7.68 8.50 3.00
N TYR A 178 -7.04 7.59 2.23
CA TYR A 178 -7.68 6.86 1.14
C TYR A 178 -7.30 5.38 1.11
N TYR A 179 -8.19 4.57 0.55
CA TYR A 179 -7.85 3.23 0.09
C TYR A 179 -8.14 3.06 -1.40
N VAL A 180 -7.21 2.43 -2.11
CA VAL A 180 -7.32 2.11 -3.55
C VAL A 180 -7.34 0.60 -3.70
N VAL A 181 -8.16 0.11 -4.63
CA VAL A 181 -8.37 -1.32 -4.85
C VAL A 181 -7.82 -1.73 -6.22
N PRO A 182 -6.58 -2.23 -6.31
CA PRO A 182 -6.09 -2.90 -7.51
C PRO A 182 -6.89 -4.19 -7.76
N ALA A 183 -7.37 -4.39 -8.97
CA ALA A 183 -8.21 -5.52 -9.33
C ALA A 183 -7.88 -6.05 -10.73
N ILE A 184 -8.08 -7.35 -10.94
CA ILE A 184 -8.12 -7.94 -12.28
C ILE A 184 -9.58 -7.86 -12.76
N PRO A 185 -9.86 -7.63 -14.05
CA PRO A 185 -11.23 -7.58 -14.54
C PRO A 185 -11.83 -9.00 -14.67
N ASP A 186 -12.09 -9.61 -13.51
CA ASP A 186 -12.76 -10.90 -13.38
C ASP A 186 -13.90 -10.85 -12.33
N PHE A 187 -14.79 -11.85 -12.38
CA PHE A 187 -15.97 -11.90 -11.53
C PHE A 187 -15.65 -11.88 -10.03
N LEU A 188 -14.66 -12.66 -9.58
CA LEU A 188 -14.33 -12.76 -8.15
C LEU A 188 -13.75 -11.45 -7.62
N SER A 189 -12.95 -10.76 -8.42
CA SER A 189 -12.40 -9.45 -8.05
C SER A 189 -13.52 -8.42 -7.87
N THR A 190 -14.51 -8.41 -8.75
CA THR A 190 -15.62 -7.42 -8.67
C THR A 190 -16.53 -7.65 -7.47
N VAL A 191 -16.83 -8.90 -7.11
CA VAL A 191 -17.57 -9.22 -5.89
C VAL A 191 -16.80 -8.80 -4.64
N GLY A 192 -15.49 -9.07 -4.60
CA GLY A 192 -14.61 -8.70 -3.48
C GLY A 192 -14.59 -7.19 -3.21
N ILE A 193 -14.68 -6.35 -4.25
CA ILE A 193 -14.68 -4.89 -4.11
C ILE A 193 -15.87 -4.40 -3.26
N SER A 194 -17.07 -4.90 -3.53
CA SER A 194 -18.26 -4.52 -2.76
C SER A 194 -18.17 -4.91 -1.28
N LEU A 195 -17.55 -6.07 -1.01
CA LEU A 195 -17.30 -6.52 0.36
C LEU A 195 -16.26 -5.65 1.07
N ILE A 196 -15.18 -5.26 0.37
CA ILE A 196 -14.17 -4.34 0.92
C ILE A 196 -14.80 -2.99 1.27
N LYS A 197 -15.62 -2.41 0.39
CA LYS A 197 -16.31 -1.14 0.66
C LYS A 197 -17.20 -1.24 1.90
N LYS A 198 -18.05 -2.27 1.96
CA LYS A 198 -18.91 -2.49 3.11
C LYS A 198 -18.12 -2.65 4.42
N TYR A 199 -17.00 -3.36 4.36
CA TYR A 199 -16.10 -3.50 5.51
C TYR A 199 -15.52 -2.15 5.94
N MET A 200 -15.05 -1.33 4.99
CA MET A 200 -14.50 -0.02 5.29
C MET A 200 -15.53 0.96 5.85
N ASP A 201 -16.77 0.91 5.35
CA ASP A 201 -17.87 1.71 5.90
C ASP A 201 -18.15 1.33 7.37
N GLN A 202 -18.18 0.01 7.67
CA GLN A 202 -18.32 -0.47 9.05
C GLN A 202 -17.13 -0.08 9.92
N PHE A 203 -15.90 -0.25 9.40
CA PHE A 203 -14.67 0.14 10.08
C PHE A 203 -14.70 1.62 10.48
N ASN A 204 -15.00 2.52 9.55
CA ASN A 204 -15.11 3.95 9.81
C ASN A 204 -16.17 4.26 10.89
N SER A 205 -17.35 3.65 10.80
CA SER A 205 -18.43 3.81 11.78
C SER A 205 -18.01 3.36 13.18
N ASP A 206 -17.38 2.19 13.29
CA ASP A 206 -16.91 1.64 14.56
C ASP A 206 -15.87 2.55 15.21
N TYR A 207 -14.89 3.03 14.42
CA TYR A 207 -13.82 3.88 14.94
C TYR A 207 -14.29 5.29 15.28
N THR A 208 -15.22 5.86 14.54
CA THR A 208 -15.88 7.12 14.90
C THR A 208 -16.58 6.99 16.26
N SER A 209 -17.29 5.88 16.46
CA SER A 209 -17.97 5.59 17.72
C SER A 209 -16.99 5.38 18.89
N MET A 210 -15.93 4.59 18.67
CA MET A 210 -14.88 4.35 19.66
C MET A 210 -14.15 5.63 20.06
N TRP A 211 -13.81 6.48 19.07
CA TRP A 211 -13.14 7.75 19.30
C TRP A 211 -13.95 8.69 20.19
N SER A 212 -15.23 8.83 19.85
CA SER A 212 -16.19 9.62 20.64
C SER A 212 -16.35 9.08 22.05
N TYR A 213 -16.54 7.76 22.19
CA TYR A 213 -16.72 7.09 23.49
C TYR A 213 -15.47 7.23 24.37
N ALA A 214 -14.28 7.10 23.81
CA ALA A 214 -13.01 7.28 24.50
C ALA A 214 -12.78 8.73 24.96
N GLY A 215 -13.55 9.70 24.44
CA GLY A 215 -13.41 11.12 24.77
C GLY A 215 -12.05 11.67 24.31
N LEU A 216 -11.55 11.20 23.16
CA LEU A 216 -10.34 11.70 22.54
C LEU A 216 -10.58 13.08 21.90
N PRO A 217 -9.59 13.97 21.86
CA PRO A 217 -9.73 15.27 21.22
C PRO A 217 -9.91 15.14 19.70
N GLY A 218 -10.70 16.06 19.13
CA GLY A 218 -11.00 16.06 17.69
C GLY A 218 -11.99 14.96 17.30
N THR A 219 -11.94 14.58 16.03
CA THR A 219 -12.78 13.52 15.45
C THR A 219 -11.91 12.53 14.71
N TYR A 220 -12.29 11.27 14.68
CA TYR A 220 -11.72 10.29 13.75
C TYR A 220 -12.04 10.73 12.31
N VAL A 221 -11.07 10.64 11.43
CA VAL A 221 -11.25 10.97 10.01
C VAL A 221 -11.41 9.69 9.22
N ASP A 222 -12.56 9.55 8.56
CA ASP A 222 -12.89 8.38 7.78
C ASP A 222 -11.91 8.16 6.62
N THR A 223 -11.47 6.92 6.44
CA THR A 223 -10.69 6.50 5.29
C THR A 223 -11.59 6.45 4.06
N LYS A 224 -11.30 7.27 3.06
CA LYS A 224 -12.12 7.45 1.86
C LYS A 224 -11.78 6.43 0.77
N PHE A 225 -12.78 6.09 -0.04
CA PHE A 225 -12.56 5.26 -1.22
C PHE A 225 -11.89 6.06 -2.35
N GLY A 226 -10.64 5.75 -2.68
CA GLY A 226 -9.86 6.39 -3.74
C GLY A 226 -10.15 5.86 -5.15
N GLY A 227 -10.68 4.64 -5.25
CA GLY A 227 -11.09 4.04 -6.52
C GLY A 227 -10.58 2.63 -6.78
N ILE A 228 -11.07 2.05 -7.87
CA ILE A 228 -10.66 0.76 -8.40
C ILE A 228 -9.70 1.00 -9.58
N VAL A 229 -8.51 0.41 -9.55
CA VAL A 229 -7.58 0.43 -10.67
C VAL A 229 -7.44 -0.98 -11.25
N PHE A 230 -7.80 -1.15 -12.51
CA PHE A 230 -7.67 -2.45 -13.17
C PHE A 230 -6.22 -2.70 -13.59
N ASN A 231 -5.76 -3.93 -13.34
CA ASN A 231 -4.43 -4.42 -13.62
C ASN A 231 -4.53 -5.74 -14.40
N MET A 232 -3.46 -6.12 -15.09
CA MET A 232 -3.42 -7.35 -15.92
C MET A 232 -4.59 -7.41 -16.92
N VAL A 233 -4.87 -6.28 -17.56
CA VAL A 233 -5.94 -6.20 -18.56
C VAL A 233 -5.43 -6.77 -19.87
N ASP A 234 -6.03 -7.88 -20.31
CA ASP A 234 -5.80 -8.45 -21.63
C ASP A 234 -6.32 -7.51 -22.72
N GLU A 235 -5.51 -7.25 -23.73
CA GLU A 235 -5.87 -6.39 -24.85
C GLU A 235 -5.90 -7.14 -26.18
N TYR A 236 -6.81 -6.70 -27.04
CA TYR A 236 -6.87 -7.07 -28.44
C TYR A 236 -7.44 -5.91 -29.26
N GLY A 237 -6.83 -5.60 -30.40
CA GLY A 237 -7.33 -4.53 -31.28
C GLY A 237 -7.28 -3.12 -30.66
N GLY A 238 -6.36 -2.86 -29.75
CA GLY A 238 -6.17 -1.52 -29.14
C GLY A 238 -7.07 -1.23 -27.94
N GLY A 239 -7.70 -2.24 -27.33
CA GLY A 239 -8.49 -2.11 -26.12
C GLY A 239 -8.66 -3.42 -25.37
N PRO A 240 -9.32 -3.43 -24.22
CA PRO A 240 -9.56 -4.65 -23.45
C PRO A 240 -10.29 -5.71 -24.30
N LYS A 241 -9.87 -6.98 -24.18
CA LYS A 241 -10.61 -8.12 -24.74
C LYS A 241 -12.06 -8.12 -24.23
N ASP A 242 -12.97 -8.70 -24.99
CA ASP A 242 -14.42 -8.64 -24.74
C ASP A 242 -14.80 -9.06 -23.32
N GLY A 243 -14.23 -10.13 -22.78
CA GLY A 243 -14.49 -10.58 -21.40
C GLY A 243 -14.07 -9.53 -20.37
N HIS A 244 -12.85 -8.98 -20.49
CA HIS A 244 -12.36 -7.94 -19.58
C HIS A 244 -13.14 -6.64 -19.76
N ARG A 245 -13.49 -6.26 -20.99
CA ARG A 245 -14.32 -5.08 -21.29
C ARG A 245 -15.70 -5.17 -20.62
N GLN A 246 -16.36 -6.34 -20.71
CA GLN A 246 -17.65 -6.57 -20.06
C GLN A 246 -17.54 -6.45 -18.54
N MET A 247 -16.49 -7.02 -17.93
CA MET A 247 -16.27 -6.95 -16.50
C MET A 247 -15.98 -5.53 -16.01
N ILE A 248 -15.16 -4.75 -16.74
CA ILE A 248 -14.90 -3.34 -16.46
C ILE A 248 -16.21 -2.54 -16.53
N GLN A 249 -17.01 -2.72 -17.59
CA GLN A 249 -18.29 -2.04 -17.75
C GLN A 249 -19.30 -2.43 -16.67
N SER A 250 -19.37 -3.71 -16.30
CA SER A 250 -20.20 -4.18 -15.18
C SER A 250 -19.79 -3.53 -13.86
N THR A 251 -18.50 -3.44 -13.58
CA THR A 251 -17.98 -2.78 -12.40
C THR A 251 -18.32 -1.28 -12.39
N ILE A 252 -18.17 -0.60 -13.52
CA ILE A 252 -18.57 0.81 -13.67
C ILE A 252 -20.07 0.98 -13.42
N SER A 253 -20.91 0.08 -13.93
CA SER A 253 -22.35 0.13 -13.72
C SER A 253 -22.75 -0.08 -12.27
N GLN A 254 -22.04 -0.96 -11.54
CA GLN A 254 -22.33 -1.28 -10.14
C GLN A 254 -21.76 -0.25 -9.17
N GLN A 255 -20.55 0.23 -9.41
CA GLN A 255 -19.79 1.07 -8.47
C GLN A 255 -19.84 2.56 -8.81
N GLY A 256 -20.30 2.91 -10.01
CA GLY A 256 -20.26 4.25 -10.55
C GLY A 256 -18.95 4.55 -11.30
N LYS A 257 -19.03 5.36 -12.34
CA LYS A 257 -17.88 5.70 -13.20
C LYS A 257 -16.77 6.42 -12.44
N SER A 258 -17.11 7.28 -11.48
CA SER A 258 -16.15 7.98 -10.62
C SER A 258 -15.38 7.04 -9.69
N SER A 259 -15.91 5.86 -9.39
CA SER A 259 -15.28 4.85 -8.54
C SER A 259 -14.21 4.02 -9.26
N VAL A 260 -14.12 4.10 -10.58
CA VAL A 260 -13.18 3.31 -11.37
C VAL A 260 -12.21 4.24 -12.08
N PHE A 261 -10.91 3.90 -12.05
CA PHE A 261 -9.92 4.62 -12.83
C PHE A 261 -10.22 4.46 -14.32
N ALA A 262 -10.08 5.54 -15.08
CA ALA A 262 -10.23 5.50 -16.53
C ALA A 262 -9.07 4.76 -17.19
N ASN A 263 -7.90 4.83 -16.55
CA ASN A 263 -6.68 4.17 -16.99
C ASN A 263 -6.48 2.83 -16.26
N TYR A 264 -5.86 1.87 -16.95
CA TYR A 264 -5.57 0.53 -16.44
C TYR A 264 -4.15 0.10 -16.84
N VAL A 265 -3.67 -0.99 -16.26
CA VAL A 265 -2.38 -1.59 -16.64
C VAL A 265 -2.64 -2.89 -17.40
N THR A 266 -2.01 -3.02 -18.57
CA THR A 266 -2.16 -4.21 -19.42
C THR A 266 -1.43 -5.41 -18.86
N ASP A 267 -1.92 -6.62 -19.14
CA ASP A 267 -1.14 -7.83 -18.98
C ASP A 267 0.06 -7.84 -19.95
N GLY A 268 1.15 -8.50 -19.52
CA GLY A 268 2.37 -8.64 -20.31
C GLY A 268 3.63 -8.83 -19.47
N ASP A 269 4.69 -9.25 -20.13
CA ASP A 269 5.93 -9.68 -19.48
C ASP A 269 6.87 -8.54 -19.08
N GLY A 270 6.62 -7.29 -19.47
CA GLY A 270 7.50 -6.17 -19.20
C GLY A 270 7.65 -5.86 -17.71
N ILE A 271 6.55 -5.83 -16.95
CA ILE A 271 6.56 -5.65 -15.50
C ILE A 271 7.18 -6.86 -14.80
N SER A 272 6.87 -8.08 -15.26
CA SER A 272 7.46 -9.31 -14.71
C SER A 272 8.97 -9.38 -14.94
N ALA A 273 9.44 -9.00 -16.12
CA ALA A 273 10.86 -8.91 -16.43
C ALA A 273 11.57 -7.80 -15.62
N ALA A 274 10.92 -6.67 -15.41
CA ALA A 274 11.42 -5.60 -14.55
C ALA A 274 11.57 -6.08 -13.10
N ALA A 275 10.60 -6.81 -12.59
CA ALA A 275 10.60 -7.36 -11.23
C ALA A 275 11.76 -8.35 -11.02
N GLN A 276 12.13 -9.19 -12.00
CA GLN A 276 13.28 -10.08 -11.94
C GLN A 276 14.61 -9.32 -11.78
N MET A 277 14.67 -8.08 -12.24
CA MET A 277 15.82 -7.19 -12.08
C MET A 277 15.71 -6.29 -10.83
N ASN A 278 14.65 -6.42 -10.07
CA ASN A 278 14.29 -5.54 -8.95
C ASN A 278 14.24 -4.06 -9.38
N LEU A 279 13.57 -3.79 -10.48
CA LEU A 279 13.39 -2.45 -11.03
C LEU A 279 11.89 -2.17 -11.26
N PRO A 280 11.42 -0.95 -11.02
CA PRO A 280 10.14 -0.51 -11.58
C PRO A 280 10.20 -0.48 -13.10
N VAL A 281 9.06 -0.72 -13.76
CA VAL A 281 8.98 -0.79 -15.23
C VAL A 281 9.48 0.49 -15.91
N PHE A 282 9.31 1.65 -15.30
CA PHE A 282 9.85 2.93 -15.79
C PHE A 282 11.36 2.92 -15.94
N ALA A 283 12.07 2.33 -14.97
CA ALA A 283 13.51 2.21 -15.01
C ALA A 283 14.00 1.08 -15.93
N TYR A 284 13.21 0.01 -16.01
CA TYR A 284 13.51 -1.15 -16.83
C TYR A 284 13.31 -0.87 -18.33
N SER A 285 12.23 -0.18 -18.70
CA SER A 285 11.93 0.15 -20.10
C SER A 285 13.02 0.99 -20.80
N ASP A 286 13.81 1.72 -20.03
CA ASP A 286 14.94 2.51 -20.53
C ASP A 286 16.19 1.68 -20.84
N LEU A 287 16.21 0.38 -20.52
CA LEU A 287 17.37 -0.47 -20.75
C LEU A 287 17.45 -0.92 -22.22
N PRO A 288 18.65 -1.01 -22.83
CA PRO A 288 18.82 -1.41 -24.24
C PRO A 288 18.28 -2.81 -24.56
N ARG A 289 18.09 -3.66 -23.55
CA ARG A 289 17.58 -5.04 -23.69
C ARG A 289 16.28 -5.24 -22.90
N ALA A 290 15.49 -4.17 -22.72
CA ALA A 290 14.18 -4.28 -22.11
C ALA A 290 13.26 -5.18 -22.92
N HIS A 291 12.35 -5.89 -22.22
CA HIS A 291 11.32 -6.67 -22.90
C HIS A 291 10.43 -5.75 -23.76
N GLN A 292 10.04 -6.22 -24.93
CA GLN A 292 9.27 -5.41 -25.91
C GLN A 292 7.97 -4.78 -25.35
N ASN A 293 7.35 -5.40 -24.34
CA ASN A 293 6.16 -4.88 -23.69
C ASN A 293 6.45 -3.85 -22.59
N ALA A 294 7.71 -3.65 -22.20
CA ALA A 294 8.06 -2.82 -21.05
C ALA A 294 7.70 -1.35 -21.26
N GLU A 295 7.98 -0.80 -22.43
CA GLU A 295 7.65 0.58 -22.78
C GLU A 295 6.13 0.80 -22.78
N LYS A 296 5.39 -0.11 -23.41
CA LYS A 296 3.93 -0.07 -23.40
C LYS A 296 3.37 -0.08 -21.98
N GLN A 297 3.82 -1.01 -21.14
CA GLN A 297 3.37 -1.11 -19.76
C GLN A 297 3.82 0.09 -18.89
N ALA A 298 5.00 0.67 -19.15
CA ALA A 298 5.44 1.89 -18.50
C ALA A 298 4.51 3.07 -18.85
N ASN A 299 4.06 3.18 -20.10
CA ASN A 299 3.13 4.21 -20.53
C ASN A 299 1.76 4.06 -19.86
N TYR A 300 1.19 2.86 -19.82
CA TYR A 300 -0.09 2.60 -19.12
C TYR A 300 0.03 2.90 -17.61
N MET A 301 1.08 2.43 -17.00
CA MET A 301 1.34 2.73 -15.58
C MET A 301 1.51 4.23 -15.35
N GLY A 302 2.17 4.94 -16.27
CA GLY A 302 2.29 6.40 -16.23
C GLY A 302 0.94 7.12 -16.24
N GLN A 303 0.01 6.67 -17.08
CA GLN A 303 -1.36 7.22 -17.14
C GLN A 303 -2.12 6.95 -15.82
N VAL A 304 -1.94 5.77 -15.22
CA VAL A 304 -2.52 5.45 -13.91
C VAL A 304 -1.94 6.36 -12.81
N VAL A 305 -0.63 6.63 -12.83
CA VAL A 305 0.02 7.55 -11.90
C VAL A 305 -0.52 8.98 -12.05
N ASP A 306 -0.67 9.46 -13.28
CA ASP A 306 -1.19 10.80 -13.56
C ASP A 306 -2.64 10.94 -13.06
N GLU A 307 -3.47 9.91 -13.27
CA GLU A 307 -4.84 9.89 -12.75
C GLU A 307 -4.88 9.78 -11.21
N PHE A 308 -3.98 8.99 -10.62
CA PHE A 308 -3.87 8.85 -9.16
C PHE A 308 -3.64 10.20 -8.48
N VAL A 309 -2.75 11.03 -9.01
CA VAL A 309 -2.48 12.38 -8.46
C VAL A 309 -3.72 13.27 -8.50
N THR A 310 -4.59 13.10 -9.49
CA THR A 310 -5.82 13.92 -9.61
C THR A 310 -6.95 13.43 -8.70
N ARG A 311 -6.93 12.16 -8.29
CA ARG A 311 -7.96 11.54 -7.44
C ARG A 311 -7.64 11.62 -5.95
N ILE A 312 -6.37 11.55 -5.60
CA ILE A 312 -5.87 11.52 -4.23
C ILE A 312 -5.33 12.92 -3.91
N ILE A 313 -6.21 13.74 -3.34
CA ILE A 313 -5.95 15.17 -3.07
C ILE A 313 -6.14 15.47 -1.59
#